data_5b0261cc066feb90a5da32ad7f872e68
#
_entry.id   5b0261cc066feb90a5da32ad7f872e68
#
_cell.length_a   1.000
_cell.length_b   1.000
_cell.length_c   1.000
_cell.angle_alpha   90.00
_cell.angle_beta   90.00
_cell.angle_gamma   90.00
#
_symmetry.space_group_name_H-M   'P 1'
#
loop_
_entity.id
_entity.type
_entity.pdbx_description
1 polymer ?
#
loop_
_entity_poly.entity_id
_entity_poly.type
_entity_poly.pdbx_seq_one_letter_code
_entity_poly.pdbx_strand_id
1 'polypeptide(L)'
;RSAAHELRTPLTLILAPIHDIMKSITPSDNWFDSFSRLHKNCLSLQTLVDRLLYVQKIEGGMIKLHLSESDIKEIVSRVANPFLQMAMVKKREFLVQVDTVPLYLWVDVAKIESAVQNLLSNAFKYTSQNGRIELAVSEAEIDGRPYCLVTVSDNGVGIPDDLQQHVFDSFVTGKRIPQYSTSIGLGLHIVKHTMGLHHGFVTLTSRVGEGSRFVLHIPMGLSHFAPGEYEMVPDPMKGDLLEGCPAEERPMEEVVEEKNETMEEPVNRVKNNKEFLLIIEDHDEMREYLCSLFKEDYNVIEAGNGEEGVAMADKYIPKLIISDIMMPVKDGFECSREIRENKRTFHIPVIFLTA
;
A
#
# COMPACT_ATOMS: atom_id res chain seq x y z
N ARG A 1 -3.14 -12.46 18.86
CA ARG A 1 -3.57 -11.32 18.00
C ARG A 1 -2.41 -10.36 17.86
N SER A 2 -2.10 -9.89 16.68
CA SER A 2 -1.05 -8.90 16.46
C SER A 2 -1.54 -7.56 16.98
N ALA A 3 -0.73 -6.85 17.80
CA ALA A 3 -1.00 -5.47 18.22
C ALA A 3 -1.31 -4.54 17.03
N ALA A 4 -0.85 -4.93 15.85
CA ALA A 4 -1.14 -4.31 14.56
C ALA A 4 -2.64 -4.28 14.25
N HIS A 5 -3.28 -5.41 14.35
CA HIS A 5 -4.70 -5.56 14.05
C HIS A 5 -5.57 -4.81 15.07
N GLU A 6 -5.21 -4.88 16.34
CA GLU A 6 -5.93 -4.19 17.44
C GLU A 6 -5.88 -2.65 17.34
N LEU A 7 -4.84 -2.08 16.70
CA LEU A 7 -4.75 -0.64 16.48
C LEU A 7 -5.41 -0.20 15.16
N ARG A 8 -5.37 -1.05 14.14
CA ARG A 8 -5.90 -0.71 12.80
C ARG A 8 -7.43 -0.71 12.78
N THR A 9 -8.06 -1.66 13.45
CA THR A 9 -9.52 -1.79 13.51
C THR A 9 -10.23 -0.52 14.00
N PRO A 10 -9.95 0.03 15.21
CA PRO A 10 -10.60 1.26 15.66
C PRO A 10 -10.32 2.46 14.75
N LEU A 11 -9.15 2.49 14.11
CA LEU A 11 -8.81 3.56 13.19
C LEU A 11 -9.62 3.47 11.88
N THR A 12 -9.84 2.28 11.35
CA THR A 12 -10.70 2.05 10.19
C THR A 12 -12.15 2.45 10.50
N LEU A 13 -12.66 2.11 11.69
CA LEU A 13 -14.01 2.50 12.15
C LEU A 13 -14.20 4.02 12.29
N ILE A 14 -13.13 4.76 12.52
CA ILE A 14 -13.16 6.24 12.53
C ILE A 14 -13.04 6.78 11.10
N LEU A 15 -12.15 6.22 10.29
CA LEU A 15 -11.87 6.70 8.93
C LEU A 15 -13.03 6.49 7.97
N ALA A 16 -13.67 5.32 8.05
CA ALA A 16 -14.71 4.93 7.13
C ALA A 16 -15.92 5.89 7.15
N PRO A 17 -16.55 6.20 8.31
CA PRO A 17 -17.64 7.18 8.37
C PRO A 17 -17.22 8.58 7.94
N ILE A 18 -15.98 9.01 8.25
CA ILE A 18 -15.46 10.30 7.82
C ILE A 18 -15.33 10.36 6.31
N HIS A 19 -14.86 9.28 5.68
CA HIS A 19 -14.74 9.19 4.23
C HIS A 19 -16.11 9.26 3.54
N ASP A 20 -17.14 8.61 4.10
CA ASP A 20 -18.50 8.65 3.58
C ASP A 20 -19.13 10.04 3.71
N ILE A 21 -18.91 10.72 4.85
CA ILE A 21 -19.30 12.12 5.03
C ILE A 21 -18.60 12.99 3.98
N MET A 22 -17.30 12.81 3.74
CA MET A 22 -16.54 13.58 2.75
C MET A 22 -17.05 13.41 1.33
N LYS A 23 -17.63 12.27 0.97
CA LYS A 23 -18.29 12.06 -0.34
C LYS A 23 -19.62 12.81 -0.47
N SER A 24 -20.30 13.07 0.63
CA SER A 24 -21.65 13.68 0.67
C SER A 24 -21.64 15.18 0.85
N ILE A 25 -20.58 15.77 1.41
CA ILE A 25 -20.43 17.21 1.64
C ILE A 25 -19.74 17.91 0.46
N THR A 26 -20.15 19.14 0.18
CA THR A 26 -19.55 19.99 -0.87
C THR A 26 -18.59 21.02 -0.26
N PRO A 27 -17.63 21.60 -1.05
CA PRO A 27 -16.73 22.63 -0.55
C PRO A 27 -17.43 23.89 -0.01
N SER A 28 -18.71 24.09 -0.34
CA SER A 28 -19.54 25.18 0.16
C SER A 28 -20.14 24.95 1.55
N ASP A 29 -20.09 23.72 2.06
CA ASP A 29 -20.64 23.41 3.36
C ASP A 29 -19.75 23.91 4.50
N ASN A 30 -20.33 24.50 5.53
CA ASN A 30 -19.62 25.06 6.68
C ASN A 30 -18.71 24.04 7.41
N TRP A 31 -18.98 22.74 7.25
CA TRP A 31 -18.25 21.66 7.89
C TRP A 31 -17.15 21.05 7.03
N PHE A 32 -17.09 21.39 5.72
CA PHE A 32 -16.15 20.78 4.77
C PHE A 32 -14.70 20.87 5.23
N ASP A 33 -14.25 22.05 5.64
CA ASP A 33 -12.87 22.27 6.11
C ASP A 33 -12.56 21.48 7.38
N SER A 34 -13.54 21.31 8.26
CA SER A 34 -13.38 20.57 9.52
C SER A 34 -13.28 19.09 9.26
N PHE A 35 -14.16 18.53 8.44
CA PHE A 35 -14.11 17.12 8.05
C PHE A 35 -12.88 16.80 7.19
N SER A 36 -12.48 17.67 6.28
CA SER A 36 -11.24 17.53 5.50
C SER A 36 -10.00 17.47 6.39
N ARG A 37 -9.93 18.31 7.42
CA ARG A 37 -8.85 18.27 8.42
C ARG A 37 -8.88 16.99 9.26
N LEU A 38 -10.07 16.58 9.69
CA LEU A 38 -10.25 15.34 10.46
C LEU A 38 -9.82 14.12 9.64
N HIS A 39 -10.30 13.97 8.43
CA HIS A 39 -9.92 12.92 7.49
C HIS A 39 -8.40 12.86 7.28
N LYS A 40 -7.78 14.01 7.02
CA LYS A 40 -6.32 14.10 6.86
C LYS A 40 -5.56 13.67 8.13
N ASN A 41 -6.05 14.06 9.30
CA ASN A 41 -5.43 13.66 10.57
C ASN A 41 -5.58 12.16 10.84
N CYS A 42 -6.72 11.57 10.53
CA CYS A 42 -6.94 10.13 10.65
C CYS A 42 -6.04 9.33 9.70
N LEU A 43 -5.90 9.74 8.43
CA LEU A 43 -4.96 9.14 7.48
C LEU A 43 -3.51 9.26 7.96
N SER A 44 -3.15 10.39 8.56
CA SER A 44 -1.83 10.59 9.16
C SER A 44 -1.61 9.63 10.34
N LEU A 45 -2.61 9.44 11.19
CA LEU A 45 -2.56 8.51 12.33
C LEU A 45 -2.44 7.07 11.84
N GLN A 46 -3.19 6.67 10.82
CA GLN A 46 -3.06 5.34 10.19
C GLN A 46 -1.65 5.09 9.70
N THR A 47 -1.10 6.04 8.95
CA THR A 47 0.30 5.95 8.47
C THR A 47 1.30 5.80 9.62
N LEU A 48 1.04 6.44 10.76
CA LEU A 48 1.86 6.34 11.96
C LEU A 48 1.82 4.96 12.59
N VAL A 49 0.61 4.44 12.77
CA VAL A 49 0.39 3.09 13.30
C VAL A 49 1.09 2.07 12.42
N ASP A 50 0.89 2.13 11.10
CA ASP A 50 1.52 1.21 10.14
C ASP A 50 3.05 1.25 10.20
N ARG A 51 3.64 2.45 10.30
CA ARG A 51 5.10 2.62 10.45
C ARG A 51 5.61 2.06 11.78
N LEU A 52 4.89 2.25 12.88
CA LEU A 52 5.27 1.76 14.19
C LEU A 52 5.23 0.22 14.22
N LEU A 53 4.21 -0.37 13.63
CA LEU A 53 4.08 -1.82 13.49
C LEU A 53 5.15 -2.41 12.57
N TYR A 54 5.50 -1.72 11.50
CA TYR A 54 6.61 -2.10 10.63
C TYR A 54 7.92 -2.12 11.40
N VAL A 55 8.21 -1.11 12.24
CA VAL A 55 9.41 -1.09 13.09
C VAL A 55 9.43 -2.27 14.08
N GLN A 56 8.30 -2.62 14.70
CA GLN A 56 8.21 -3.78 15.59
C GLN A 56 8.48 -5.11 14.84
N LYS A 57 7.97 -5.28 13.61
CA LYS A 57 8.27 -6.45 12.78
C LYS A 57 9.75 -6.53 12.40
N ILE A 58 10.38 -5.38 12.19
CA ILE A 58 11.83 -5.23 11.96
C ILE A 58 12.63 -5.77 13.16
N GLU A 59 12.37 -5.24 14.35
CA GLU A 59 13.08 -5.60 15.57
C GLU A 59 12.88 -7.07 15.94
N GLY A 60 11.74 -7.65 15.56
CA GLY A 60 11.42 -9.07 15.75
C GLY A 60 12.07 -10.01 14.73
N GLY A 61 12.81 -9.53 13.73
CA GLY A 61 13.48 -10.36 12.70
C GLY A 61 12.51 -11.16 11.80
N MET A 62 11.22 -10.77 11.74
CA MET A 62 10.16 -11.54 11.07
C MET A 62 9.93 -11.12 9.60
N ILE A 63 10.76 -10.23 9.05
CA ILE A 63 10.56 -9.73 7.70
C ILE A 63 11.38 -10.55 6.71
N LYS A 64 10.69 -11.26 5.83
CA LYS A 64 11.26 -11.84 4.63
C LYS A 64 11.16 -10.86 3.45
N LEU A 65 12.14 -10.91 2.56
CA LEU A 65 12.10 -10.16 1.30
C LEU A 65 11.32 -10.93 0.24
N HIS A 66 10.55 -10.20 -0.55
CA HIS A 66 9.91 -10.72 -1.76
C HIS A 66 10.71 -10.20 -2.96
N LEU A 67 11.72 -10.99 -3.37
CA LEU A 67 12.64 -10.60 -4.42
C LEU A 67 12.08 -10.89 -5.81
N SER A 68 12.18 -9.90 -6.68
CA SER A 68 11.98 -10.04 -8.12
C SER A 68 13.15 -9.42 -8.88
N GLU A 69 13.45 -9.93 -10.08
CA GLU A 69 14.41 -9.32 -10.99
C GLU A 69 13.73 -8.16 -11.71
N SER A 70 13.96 -6.93 -11.24
CA SER A 70 13.25 -5.74 -11.69
C SER A 70 14.19 -4.64 -12.15
N ASP A 71 13.75 -3.81 -13.09
CA ASP A 71 14.49 -2.64 -13.53
C ASP A 71 14.41 -1.53 -12.49
N ILE A 72 15.53 -1.27 -11.80
CA ILE A 72 15.61 -0.25 -10.76
C ILE A 72 15.32 1.16 -11.31
N LYS A 73 15.65 1.41 -12.58
CA LYS A 73 15.43 2.72 -13.21
C LYS A 73 13.95 2.99 -13.44
N GLU A 74 13.19 1.96 -13.80
CA GLU A 74 11.74 2.04 -13.91
C GLU A 74 11.10 2.26 -12.53
N ILE A 75 11.52 1.52 -11.50
CA ILE A 75 11.07 1.69 -10.11
C ILE A 75 11.28 3.13 -9.65
N VAL A 76 12.51 3.65 -9.80
CA VAL A 76 12.86 5.01 -9.37
C VAL A 76 12.09 6.06 -10.15
N SER A 77 11.91 5.89 -11.46
CA SER A 77 11.13 6.80 -12.31
C SER A 77 9.67 6.85 -11.90
N ARG A 78 9.06 5.71 -11.60
CA ARG A 78 7.67 5.61 -11.11
C ARG A 78 7.48 6.36 -9.80
N VAL A 79 8.39 6.20 -8.85
CA VAL A 79 8.35 6.94 -7.58
C VAL A 79 8.55 8.44 -7.79
N ALA A 80 9.36 8.85 -8.77
CA ALA A 80 9.63 10.27 -9.07
C ALA A 80 8.43 11.01 -9.67
N ASN A 81 7.57 10.34 -10.44
CA ASN A 81 6.47 10.96 -11.18
C ASN A 81 5.55 11.86 -10.35
N PRO A 82 5.02 11.45 -9.16
CA PRO A 82 4.20 12.33 -8.33
C PRO A 82 4.95 13.58 -7.84
N PHE A 83 6.26 13.46 -7.62
CA PHE A 83 7.10 14.56 -7.16
C PHE A 83 7.40 15.58 -8.25
N LEU A 84 7.39 15.20 -9.53
CA LEU A 84 7.50 16.16 -10.65
C LEU A 84 6.35 17.16 -10.65
N GLN A 85 5.11 16.69 -10.45
CA GLN A 85 3.95 17.58 -10.33
C GLN A 85 4.04 18.46 -9.07
N MET A 86 4.46 17.86 -7.95
CA MET A 86 4.65 18.59 -6.69
C MET A 86 5.71 19.69 -6.83
N ALA A 87 6.79 19.44 -7.59
CA ALA A 87 7.86 20.41 -7.85
C ALA A 87 7.33 21.66 -8.56
N MET A 88 6.50 21.47 -9.60
CA MET A 88 5.87 22.58 -10.33
C MET A 88 4.99 23.42 -9.39
N VAL A 89 4.12 22.79 -8.62
CA VAL A 89 3.22 23.49 -7.69
C VAL A 89 3.99 24.25 -6.60
N LYS A 90 5.05 23.65 -6.07
CA LYS A 90 5.86 24.23 -4.99
C LYS A 90 6.98 25.14 -5.49
N LYS A 91 7.09 25.38 -6.81
CA LYS A 91 8.13 26.16 -7.45
C LYS A 91 9.55 25.73 -7.01
N ARG A 92 9.84 24.45 -7.19
CA ARG A 92 11.16 23.83 -6.93
C ARG A 92 11.70 23.23 -8.20
N GLU A 93 13.01 23.24 -8.36
CA GLU A 93 13.67 22.53 -9.45
C GLU A 93 13.84 21.07 -9.02
N PHE A 94 13.26 20.14 -9.77
CA PHE A 94 13.46 18.70 -9.53
C PHE A 94 14.03 18.05 -10.79
N LEU A 95 15.25 17.56 -10.68
CA LEU A 95 15.98 16.92 -11.78
C LEU A 95 16.01 15.42 -11.55
N VAL A 96 15.60 14.66 -12.56
CA VAL A 96 15.66 13.19 -12.57
C VAL A 96 16.69 12.77 -13.60
N GLN A 97 17.84 12.28 -13.13
CA GLN A 97 18.96 11.82 -13.95
C GLN A 97 18.96 10.29 -13.98
N VAL A 98 18.08 9.74 -14.76
CA VAL A 98 17.92 8.30 -14.98
C VAL A 98 17.97 8.06 -16.49
N ASP A 99 18.99 7.34 -16.95
CA ASP A 99 19.10 7.00 -18.37
C ASP A 99 18.08 5.88 -18.75
N THR A 100 17.93 5.63 -20.04
CA THR A 100 16.93 4.69 -20.57
C THR A 100 17.45 3.25 -20.71
N VAL A 101 18.72 2.97 -20.38
CA VAL A 101 19.25 1.61 -20.44
C VAL A 101 18.82 0.86 -19.17
N PRO A 102 18.04 -0.23 -19.28
CA PRO A 102 17.57 -0.97 -18.11
C PRO A 102 18.69 -1.47 -17.23
N LEU A 103 18.50 -1.42 -15.91
CA LEU A 103 19.41 -1.95 -14.91
C LEU A 103 18.67 -2.91 -13.99
N TYR A 104 18.80 -4.21 -14.25
CA TYR A 104 18.09 -5.25 -13.49
C TYR A 104 18.78 -5.60 -12.20
N LEU A 105 18.01 -5.57 -11.10
CA LEU A 105 18.46 -5.94 -9.76
C LEU A 105 17.46 -6.92 -9.12
N TRP A 106 17.98 -7.77 -8.26
CA TRP A 106 17.15 -8.59 -7.37
C TRP A 106 16.76 -7.80 -6.14
N VAL A 107 15.53 -7.30 -6.11
CA VAL A 107 15.04 -6.41 -5.06
C VAL A 107 13.60 -6.71 -4.67
N ASP A 108 13.23 -6.35 -3.45
CA ASP A 108 11.84 -6.21 -3.03
C ASP A 108 11.36 -4.82 -3.49
N VAL A 109 10.62 -4.80 -4.59
CA VAL A 109 10.17 -3.57 -5.28
C VAL A 109 9.46 -2.63 -4.32
N ALA A 110 8.50 -3.13 -3.52
CA ALA A 110 7.72 -2.31 -2.61
C ALA A 110 8.58 -1.64 -1.52
N LYS A 111 9.60 -2.36 -1.02
CA LYS A 111 10.52 -1.80 -0.01
C LYS A 111 11.47 -0.77 -0.60
N ILE A 112 11.98 -1.00 -1.81
CA ILE A 112 12.81 -0.02 -2.51
C ILE A 112 12.01 1.25 -2.83
N GLU A 113 10.79 1.12 -3.35
CA GLU A 113 9.90 2.26 -3.58
C GLU A 113 9.68 3.07 -2.31
N SER A 114 9.36 2.40 -1.20
CA SER A 114 9.19 3.05 0.10
C SER A 114 10.45 3.80 0.56
N ALA A 115 11.64 3.22 0.36
CA ALA A 115 12.90 3.86 0.70
C ALA A 115 13.15 5.13 -0.12
N VAL A 116 13.00 5.06 -1.44
CA VAL A 116 13.17 6.21 -2.35
C VAL A 116 12.13 7.29 -2.05
N GLN A 117 10.87 6.91 -1.83
CA GLN A 117 9.79 7.84 -1.46
C GLN A 117 10.09 8.57 -0.15
N ASN A 118 10.62 7.88 0.86
CA ASN A 118 11.01 8.51 2.12
C ASN A 118 12.13 9.55 1.92
N LEU A 119 13.14 9.26 1.09
CA LEU A 119 14.20 10.19 0.78
C LEU A 119 13.69 11.41 0.01
N LEU A 120 12.88 11.21 -1.04
CA LEU A 120 12.29 12.31 -1.82
C LEU A 120 11.35 13.16 -0.95
N SER A 121 10.51 12.54 -0.13
CA SER A 121 9.63 13.26 0.81
C SER A 121 10.43 14.16 1.75
N ASN A 122 11.56 13.69 2.27
CA ASN A 122 12.46 14.48 3.10
C ASN A 122 13.08 15.63 2.28
N ALA A 123 13.63 15.37 1.10
CA ALA A 123 14.21 16.40 0.24
C ALA A 123 13.17 17.50 -0.06
N PHE A 124 11.95 17.13 -0.45
CA PHE A 124 10.86 18.09 -0.68
C PHE A 124 10.39 18.80 0.59
N LYS A 125 10.54 18.22 1.75
CA LYS A 125 10.18 18.84 3.03
C LYS A 125 11.18 19.91 3.45
N TYR A 126 12.47 19.61 3.31
CA TYR A 126 13.54 20.45 3.86
C TYR A 126 14.17 21.41 2.85
N THR A 127 13.75 21.38 1.59
CA THR A 127 14.14 22.33 0.55
C THR A 127 13.15 23.50 0.50
N SER A 128 13.65 24.72 0.44
CA SER A 128 12.83 25.94 0.32
C SER A 128 12.25 26.12 -1.09
N GLN A 129 11.42 27.15 -1.29
CA GLN A 129 11.01 27.57 -2.63
C GLN A 129 12.24 27.99 -3.45
N ASN A 130 12.20 27.73 -4.75
CA ASN A 130 13.32 27.89 -5.70
C ASN A 130 14.55 27.04 -5.38
N GLY A 131 14.43 26.11 -4.45
CA GLY A 131 15.50 25.14 -4.20
C GLY A 131 15.54 24.04 -5.24
N ARG A 132 16.65 23.30 -5.24
CA ARG A 132 16.95 22.22 -6.19
C ARG A 132 16.98 20.86 -5.49
N ILE A 133 16.33 19.88 -6.10
CA ILE A 133 16.36 18.48 -5.68
C ILE A 133 16.77 17.67 -6.90
N GLU A 134 17.61 16.68 -6.69
CA GLU A 134 18.13 15.82 -7.73
C GLU A 134 17.99 14.35 -7.33
N LEU A 135 17.50 13.54 -8.24
CA LEU A 135 17.41 12.09 -8.14
C LEU A 135 18.22 11.47 -9.26
N ALA A 136 19.19 10.62 -8.93
CA ALA A 136 20.05 10.00 -9.93
C ALA A 136 20.21 8.50 -9.65
N VAL A 137 20.37 7.71 -10.72
CA VAL A 137 20.75 6.30 -10.67
C VAL A 137 22.07 6.13 -11.39
N SER A 138 23.03 5.45 -10.77
CA SER A 138 24.35 5.16 -11.34
C SER A 138 24.87 3.83 -10.83
N GLU A 139 25.92 3.34 -11.46
CA GLU A 139 26.63 2.13 -11.04
C GLU A 139 28.00 2.51 -10.46
N ALA A 140 28.47 1.73 -9.49
CA ALA A 140 29.81 1.87 -8.93
C ALA A 140 30.35 0.51 -8.49
N GLU A 141 31.66 0.39 -8.46
CA GLU A 141 32.35 -0.73 -7.85
C GLU A 141 32.93 -0.31 -6.48
N ILE A 142 32.57 -1.06 -5.44
CA ILE A 142 33.00 -0.81 -4.08
C ILE A 142 33.63 -2.11 -3.56
N ASP A 143 34.88 -2.08 -3.17
CA ASP A 143 35.67 -3.24 -2.70
C ASP A 143 35.55 -4.47 -3.65
N GLY A 144 35.62 -4.22 -4.97
CA GLY A 144 35.53 -5.26 -5.99
C GLY A 144 34.14 -5.86 -6.20
N ARG A 145 33.09 -5.23 -5.67
CA ARG A 145 31.69 -5.64 -5.85
C ARG A 145 30.89 -4.57 -6.56
N PRO A 146 30.03 -4.95 -7.53
CA PRO A 146 29.20 -4.01 -8.24
C PRO A 146 28.00 -3.58 -7.36
N TYR A 147 27.72 -2.29 -7.35
CA TYR A 147 26.58 -1.67 -6.68
C TYR A 147 25.81 -0.78 -7.62
N CYS A 148 24.50 -0.77 -7.50
CA CYS A 148 23.65 0.28 -7.98
C CYS A 148 23.53 1.37 -6.91
N LEU A 149 23.73 2.62 -7.31
CA LEU A 149 23.61 3.79 -6.45
C LEU A 149 22.34 4.56 -6.80
N VAL A 150 21.41 4.70 -5.86
CA VAL A 150 20.27 5.62 -5.99
C VAL A 150 20.57 6.84 -5.10
N THR A 151 20.78 7.98 -5.71
CA THR A 151 21.16 9.22 -5.05
C THR A 151 19.99 10.20 -5.01
N VAL A 152 19.68 10.74 -3.84
CA VAL A 152 18.79 11.88 -3.64
C VAL A 152 19.59 13.01 -3.01
N SER A 153 19.70 14.14 -3.71
CA SER A 153 20.40 15.33 -3.26
C SER A 153 19.44 16.51 -3.19
N ASP A 154 19.63 17.37 -2.20
CA ASP A 154 18.90 18.62 -2.06
C ASP A 154 19.84 19.75 -1.63
N ASN A 155 19.48 20.98 -1.94
CA ASN A 155 20.15 22.20 -1.47
C ASN A 155 19.35 22.88 -0.35
N GLY A 156 18.70 22.09 0.50
CA GLY A 156 17.91 22.57 1.63
C GLY A 156 18.72 23.04 2.82
N VAL A 157 18.10 22.99 3.98
CA VAL A 157 18.71 23.50 5.24
C VAL A 157 19.93 22.70 5.73
N GLY A 158 20.14 21.49 5.20
CA GLY A 158 21.17 20.58 5.66
C GLY A 158 20.93 20.02 7.07
N ILE A 159 21.84 19.15 7.52
CA ILE A 159 21.77 18.43 8.80
C ILE A 159 22.98 18.76 9.63
N PRO A 160 22.81 19.25 10.87
CA PRO A 160 23.90 19.50 11.80
C PRO A 160 24.73 18.24 12.09
N ASP A 161 26.06 18.39 12.27
CA ASP A 161 26.99 17.28 12.45
C ASP A 161 26.62 16.39 13.66
N ASP A 162 26.14 16.99 14.74
CA ASP A 162 25.69 16.30 15.95
C ASP A 162 24.47 15.40 15.72
N LEU A 163 23.69 15.70 14.70
CA LEU A 163 22.51 14.89 14.33
C LEU A 163 22.82 13.84 13.25
N GLN A 164 23.85 14.02 12.42
CA GLN A 164 24.12 13.14 11.29
C GLN A 164 24.35 11.69 11.70
N GLN A 165 24.94 11.44 12.87
CA GLN A 165 25.17 10.09 13.39
C GLN A 165 23.88 9.40 13.85
N HIS A 166 22.83 10.17 14.17
CA HIS A 166 21.57 9.70 14.74
C HIS A 166 20.37 9.82 13.82
N VAL A 167 20.53 10.40 12.60
CA VAL A 167 19.37 10.62 11.71
C VAL A 167 18.68 9.33 11.26
N PHE A 168 19.38 8.20 11.32
CA PHE A 168 18.85 6.88 10.99
C PHE A 168 18.28 6.13 12.20
N ASP A 169 18.40 6.68 13.41
CA ASP A 169 17.80 6.09 14.60
C ASP A 169 16.28 6.36 14.63
N SER A 170 15.54 5.47 15.25
CA SER A 170 14.08 5.61 15.36
C SER A 170 13.70 6.84 16.21
N PHE A 171 12.68 7.57 15.80
CA PHE A 171 12.12 8.74 16.51
C PHE A 171 13.02 9.97 16.59
N VAL A 172 14.11 10.00 15.84
CA VAL A 172 14.97 11.20 15.76
C VAL A 172 14.32 12.20 14.79
N THR A 173 14.01 13.38 15.32
CA THR A 173 13.45 14.49 14.54
C THR A 173 14.29 15.75 14.74
N GLY A 174 14.43 16.54 13.69
CA GLY A 174 15.08 17.86 13.77
C GLY A 174 14.25 18.87 14.54
N LYS A 175 14.01 18.65 15.84
CA LYS A 175 13.18 19.48 16.72
C LYS A 175 13.57 20.98 16.78
N ARG A 176 14.69 21.38 16.19
CA ARG A 176 15.19 22.76 16.19
C ARG A 176 14.57 23.68 15.13
N ILE A 177 13.71 23.14 14.24
CA ILE A 177 13.06 23.95 13.20
C ILE A 177 11.55 23.86 13.40
N PRO A 178 10.89 24.90 14.02
CA PRO A 178 9.46 24.85 14.37
C PRO A 178 8.51 24.62 13.20
N GLN A 179 8.92 24.97 11.97
CA GLN A 179 8.11 24.82 10.75
C GLN A 179 7.97 23.37 10.26
N TYR A 180 8.73 22.41 10.82
CA TYR A 180 8.79 21.02 10.35
C TYR A 180 8.41 19.98 11.42
N SER A 181 7.67 20.36 12.44
CA SER A 181 7.36 19.56 13.65
C SER A 181 6.47 18.29 13.41
N THR A 182 6.01 18.04 12.19
CA THR A 182 5.07 16.96 11.88
C THR A 182 5.71 15.63 11.47
N SER A 183 7.02 15.44 11.55
CA SER A 183 7.67 14.15 11.22
C SER A 183 8.03 13.38 12.49
N ILE A 184 7.76 12.09 12.47
CA ILE A 184 7.93 11.18 13.63
C ILE A 184 9.35 10.63 13.72
N GLY A 185 10.20 10.87 12.70
CA GLY A 185 11.58 10.37 12.69
C GLY A 185 11.70 8.88 12.38
N LEU A 186 10.74 8.28 11.67
CA LEU A 186 10.81 6.87 11.27
C LEU A 186 11.23 6.65 9.82
N GLY A 187 11.13 7.66 8.96
CA GLY A 187 11.38 7.50 7.53
C GLY A 187 12.82 7.05 7.20
N LEU A 188 13.82 7.70 7.77
CA LEU A 188 15.23 7.35 7.55
C LEU A 188 15.61 6.03 8.24
N HIS A 189 15.01 5.70 9.37
CA HIS A 189 15.15 4.40 10.01
C HIS A 189 14.68 3.26 9.09
N ILE A 190 13.52 3.43 8.44
CA ILE A 190 12.99 2.49 7.44
C ILE A 190 13.98 2.36 6.26
N VAL A 191 14.54 3.47 5.76
CA VAL A 191 15.53 3.46 4.68
C VAL A 191 16.76 2.62 5.06
N LYS A 192 17.36 2.88 6.23
CA LYS A 192 18.53 2.14 6.73
C LYS A 192 18.24 0.65 6.84
N HIS A 193 17.07 0.31 7.38
CA HIS A 193 16.68 -1.09 7.55
C HIS A 193 16.41 -1.78 6.21
N THR A 194 15.69 -1.12 5.29
CA THR A 194 15.46 -1.65 3.93
C THR A 194 16.77 -1.95 3.23
N MET A 195 17.75 -1.06 3.34
CA MET A 195 19.10 -1.32 2.78
C MET A 195 19.77 -2.50 3.48
N GLY A 196 19.68 -2.60 4.81
CA GLY A 196 20.22 -3.74 5.56
C GLY A 196 19.62 -5.08 5.15
N LEU A 197 18.31 -5.15 4.93
CA LEU A 197 17.64 -6.36 4.41
C LEU A 197 18.14 -6.76 3.01
N HIS A 198 18.51 -5.78 2.17
CA HIS A 198 19.09 -6.02 0.84
C HIS A 198 20.62 -6.18 0.88
N HIS A 199 21.22 -6.36 2.07
CA HIS A 199 22.69 -6.41 2.28
C HIS A 199 23.44 -5.20 1.71
N GLY A 200 22.71 -4.11 1.50
CA GLY A 200 23.23 -2.81 1.10
C GLY A 200 23.39 -1.87 2.30
N PHE A 201 23.67 -0.62 2.03
CA PHE A 201 23.78 0.42 3.04
C PHE A 201 23.38 1.78 2.49
N VAL A 202 23.18 2.76 3.38
CA VAL A 202 22.90 4.15 3.03
C VAL A 202 24.01 5.04 3.56
N THR A 203 24.43 6.01 2.75
CA THR A 203 25.39 7.04 3.17
C THR A 203 24.74 8.41 3.14
N LEU A 204 25.20 9.29 4.01
CA LEU A 204 24.78 10.67 4.13
C LEU A 204 25.98 11.59 4.06
N THR A 205 25.89 12.61 3.23
CA THR A 205 26.77 13.77 3.24
C THR A 205 25.90 15.01 3.35
N SER A 206 26.11 15.82 4.38
CA SER A 206 25.28 17.02 4.59
C SER A 206 26.10 18.13 5.23
N ARG A 207 25.73 19.38 4.94
CA ARG A 207 26.28 20.57 5.59
C ARG A 207 25.14 21.57 5.79
N VAL A 208 25.11 22.16 6.98
CA VAL A 208 24.08 23.17 7.31
C VAL A 208 24.16 24.33 6.31
N GLY A 209 23.03 24.65 5.69
CA GLY A 209 22.90 25.72 4.69
C GLY A 209 23.31 25.33 3.26
N GLU A 210 23.93 24.17 3.04
CA GLU A 210 24.31 23.68 1.71
C GLU A 210 23.41 22.54 1.21
N GLY A 211 22.68 21.86 2.13
CA GLY A 211 21.78 20.77 1.81
C GLY A 211 22.26 19.39 2.24
N SER A 212 21.63 18.35 1.69
CA SER A 212 21.95 16.95 2.03
C SER A 212 21.99 16.08 0.79
N ARG A 213 22.82 15.03 0.83
CA ARG A 213 22.95 14.00 -0.17
C ARG A 213 22.86 12.64 0.50
N PHE A 214 21.83 11.88 0.17
CA PHE A 214 21.63 10.49 0.57
C PHE A 214 21.92 9.58 -0.60
N VAL A 215 22.67 8.49 -0.38
CA VAL A 215 22.97 7.50 -1.41
C VAL A 215 22.60 6.12 -0.88
N LEU A 216 21.68 5.44 -1.57
CA LEU A 216 21.39 4.04 -1.34
C LEU A 216 22.38 3.20 -2.15
N HIS A 217 23.09 2.32 -1.48
CA HIS A 217 24.04 1.39 -2.10
C HIS A 217 23.40 0.01 -2.12
N ILE A 218 22.94 -0.44 -3.29
CA ILE A 218 22.24 -1.71 -3.49
C ILE A 218 23.18 -2.67 -4.19
N PRO A 219 23.60 -3.78 -3.55
CA PRO A 219 24.50 -4.74 -4.19
C PRO A 219 23.82 -5.40 -5.39
N MET A 220 24.57 -5.59 -6.47
CA MET A 220 24.06 -6.22 -7.67
C MET A 220 24.18 -7.75 -7.59
N GLY A 221 23.27 -8.44 -8.27
CA GLY A 221 23.19 -9.91 -8.30
C GLY A 221 22.43 -10.50 -7.12
N LEU A 222 22.49 -11.83 -6.97
CA LEU A 222 21.74 -12.61 -5.97
C LEU A 222 22.65 -13.25 -4.91
N SER A 223 23.95 -13.34 -5.17
CA SER A 223 24.90 -14.13 -4.40
C SER A 223 25.13 -13.65 -2.95
N HIS A 224 24.66 -12.47 -2.62
CA HIS A 224 24.78 -11.89 -1.27
C HIS A 224 23.61 -12.28 -0.35
N PHE A 225 22.53 -12.87 -0.87
CA PHE A 225 21.41 -13.33 -0.06
C PHE A 225 21.62 -14.79 0.39
N ALA A 226 21.29 -15.08 1.65
CA ALA A 226 21.30 -16.44 2.18
C ALA A 226 19.96 -17.16 1.93
N PRO A 227 19.96 -18.49 1.82
CA PRO A 227 18.74 -19.26 1.71
C PRO A 227 17.81 -19.04 2.92
N GLY A 228 16.55 -18.69 2.66
CA GLY A 228 15.53 -18.45 3.71
C GLY A 228 15.33 -16.99 4.09
N GLU A 229 16.19 -16.06 3.65
CA GLU A 229 15.99 -14.61 3.84
C GLU A 229 14.96 -14.02 2.89
N TYR A 230 14.67 -14.71 1.79
CA TYR A 230 13.79 -14.22 0.74
C TYR A 230 12.87 -15.30 0.16
N GLU A 231 11.81 -14.84 -0.48
CA GLU A 231 10.95 -15.60 -1.36
C GLU A 231 11.00 -14.97 -2.76
N MET A 232 11.13 -15.80 -3.80
CA MET A 232 11.08 -15.32 -5.18
C MET A 232 9.63 -15.06 -5.57
N VAL A 233 9.38 -13.88 -6.11
CA VAL A 233 8.07 -13.49 -6.63
C VAL A 233 8.19 -13.05 -8.09
N PRO A 234 7.12 -13.19 -8.90
CA PRO A 234 7.08 -12.57 -10.22
C PRO A 234 7.32 -11.08 -10.13
N ASP A 235 7.98 -10.52 -11.15
CA ASP A 235 8.15 -9.07 -11.23
C ASP A 235 6.77 -8.42 -11.36
N PRO A 236 6.35 -7.59 -10.38
CA PRO A 236 5.04 -6.94 -10.42
C PRO A 236 4.89 -5.97 -11.61
N MET A 237 6.01 -5.62 -12.26
CA MET A 237 6.02 -4.74 -13.43
C MET A 237 5.86 -5.51 -14.75
N LYS A 238 6.12 -6.81 -14.77
CA LYS A 238 5.95 -7.68 -15.95
C LYS A 238 4.56 -8.34 -16.03
N GLY A 239 3.73 -8.22 -14.99
CA GLY A 239 2.42 -8.89 -14.90
C GLY A 239 1.36 -8.38 -15.89
N ASP A 240 1.51 -7.18 -16.45
CA ASP A 240 0.57 -6.62 -17.43
C ASP A 240 0.92 -6.89 -18.91
N LEU A 241 2.01 -7.64 -19.20
CA LEU A 241 2.44 -7.88 -20.58
C LEU A 241 2.38 -9.33 -21.05
N LEU A 242 1.93 -10.27 -20.21
CA LEU A 242 1.78 -11.67 -20.60
C LEU A 242 0.40 -12.21 -20.24
N GLU A 243 -0.58 -11.85 -21.04
CA GLU A 243 -1.59 -12.74 -21.61
C GLU A 243 -2.42 -11.92 -22.58
N GLY A 244 -1.91 -11.84 -23.80
CA GLY A 244 -2.75 -11.57 -24.94
C GLY A 244 -3.79 -12.66 -25.02
N CYS A 245 -4.99 -12.44 -24.48
CA CYS A 245 -6.15 -13.11 -24.99
C CYS A 245 -6.24 -12.81 -26.49
N PRO A 246 -6.33 -13.83 -27.35
CA PRO A 246 -6.65 -13.58 -28.74
C PRO A 246 -7.95 -12.78 -28.76
N ALA A 247 -7.93 -11.65 -29.44
CA ALA A 247 -9.15 -10.92 -29.78
C ALA A 247 -9.99 -11.84 -30.66
N GLU A 248 -10.86 -12.64 -30.03
CA GLU A 248 -12.00 -13.17 -30.75
C GLU A 248 -12.92 -11.99 -31.03
N GLU A 249 -12.91 -11.59 -32.29
CA GLU A 249 -13.91 -10.71 -32.89
C GLU A 249 -15.29 -11.26 -32.54
N ARG A 250 -15.98 -10.63 -31.61
CA ARG A 250 -17.40 -10.84 -31.43
C ARG A 250 -18.11 -10.05 -32.51
N PRO A 251 -18.91 -10.71 -33.39
CA PRO A 251 -19.76 -9.98 -34.32
C PRO A 251 -20.76 -9.14 -33.51
N MET A 252 -20.92 -7.89 -33.92
CA MET A 252 -22.08 -7.08 -33.51
C MET A 252 -23.34 -7.78 -33.99
N GLU A 253 -24.06 -8.42 -33.09
CA GLU A 253 -25.43 -8.81 -33.36
C GLU A 253 -26.33 -7.63 -33.02
N GLU A 254 -27.03 -7.22 -34.06
CA GLU A 254 -28.11 -6.24 -34.02
C GLU A 254 -29.20 -6.69 -33.05
N VAL A 255 -29.61 -5.77 -32.19
CA VAL A 255 -30.79 -5.91 -31.36
C VAL A 255 -32.02 -5.82 -32.24
N VAL A 256 -32.63 -6.94 -32.52
CA VAL A 256 -33.99 -6.99 -33.08
C VAL A 256 -34.97 -7.04 -31.91
N GLU A 257 -35.75 -5.98 -31.79
CA GLU A 257 -36.95 -5.95 -30.96
C GLU A 257 -37.98 -6.95 -31.51
N GLU A 258 -38.37 -7.94 -30.78
CA GLU A 258 -39.63 -8.62 -30.95
C GLU A 258 -40.53 -8.43 -29.72
N LYS A 259 -41.55 -7.63 -29.92
CA LYS A 259 -42.78 -7.61 -29.13
C LYS A 259 -43.51 -8.92 -29.36
N ASN A 260 -43.93 -9.59 -28.30
CA ASN A 260 -45.23 -10.25 -28.31
C ASN A 260 -45.83 -10.35 -26.89
N GLU A 261 -47.03 -9.87 -26.86
CA GLU A 261 -47.98 -9.88 -25.75
C GLU A 261 -48.48 -11.29 -25.44
N THR A 262 -48.76 -11.62 -24.18
CA THR A 262 -50.10 -11.87 -23.64
C THR A 262 -50.06 -12.41 -22.22
N MET A 263 -50.74 -11.67 -21.36
CA MET A 263 -51.63 -12.01 -20.25
C MET A 263 -51.35 -13.28 -19.40
N GLU A 264 -51.10 -13.07 -18.09
CA GLU A 264 -52.03 -13.37 -16.98
C GLU A 264 -51.39 -12.97 -15.64
N GLU A 265 -52.01 -12.05 -14.93
CA GLU A 265 -51.87 -11.86 -13.48
C GLU A 265 -52.67 -12.95 -12.74
N PRO A 266 -52.45 -13.26 -11.45
CA PRO A 266 -52.03 -12.35 -10.39
C PRO A 266 -51.09 -12.99 -9.32
N VAL A 267 -50.75 -12.20 -8.38
CA VAL A 267 -50.40 -12.40 -6.96
C VAL A 267 -49.04 -11.81 -6.58
N ASN A 268 -49.22 -10.68 -5.99
CA ASN A 268 -48.33 -9.97 -5.07
C ASN A 268 -47.31 -10.90 -4.36
N ARG A 269 -46.08 -10.95 -4.84
CA ARG A 269 -44.86 -11.21 -4.06
C ARG A 269 -43.81 -10.22 -4.52
N VAL A 270 -43.56 -9.23 -3.69
CA VAL A 270 -42.35 -8.39 -3.77
C VAL A 270 -41.16 -9.34 -3.70
N LYS A 271 -40.70 -9.81 -4.87
CA LYS A 271 -39.42 -10.52 -4.98
C LYS A 271 -38.33 -9.46 -4.87
N ASN A 272 -37.82 -9.32 -3.67
CA ASN A 272 -36.50 -8.71 -3.44
C ASN A 272 -35.50 -9.66 -4.10
N ASN A 273 -35.13 -9.39 -5.36
CA ASN A 273 -34.31 -10.26 -6.20
C ASN A 273 -32.82 -9.99 -5.94
N LYS A 274 -32.45 -9.61 -4.69
CA LYS A 274 -31.07 -9.37 -4.29
C LYS A 274 -30.37 -10.71 -4.06
N GLU A 275 -29.16 -10.82 -4.60
CA GLU A 275 -28.28 -11.97 -4.38
C GLU A 275 -27.71 -11.98 -2.96
N PHE A 276 -27.29 -13.15 -2.48
CA PHE A 276 -26.69 -13.27 -1.14
C PHE A 276 -25.21 -12.93 -1.18
N LEU A 277 -24.78 -12.13 -0.19
CA LEU A 277 -23.39 -11.82 0.13
C LEU A 277 -23.11 -12.28 1.56
N LEU A 278 -22.07 -13.07 1.77
CA LEU A 278 -21.63 -13.50 3.11
C LEU A 278 -20.44 -12.65 3.56
N ILE A 279 -20.55 -12.06 4.74
CA ILE A 279 -19.49 -11.32 5.41
C ILE A 279 -19.07 -12.09 6.64
N ILE A 280 -17.76 -12.40 6.74
CA ILE A 280 -17.16 -13.14 7.85
C ILE A 280 -16.12 -12.23 8.51
N GLU A 281 -16.41 -11.76 9.72
CA GLU A 281 -15.61 -10.79 10.44
C GLU A 281 -15.83 -10.99 11.94
N ASP A 282 -14.79 -11.12 12.74
CA ASP A 282 -14.89 -11.41 14.18
C ASP A 282 -15.16 -10.15 15.03
N HIS A 283 -14.87 -8.97 14.49
CA HIS A 283 -15.10 -7.71 15.18
C HIS A 283 -16.51 -7.19 14.88
N ASP A 284 -17.38 -7.14 15.86
CA ASP A 284 -18.81 -6.81 15.71
C ASP A 284 -19.05 -5.47 14.99
N GLU A 285 -18.38 -4.39 15.43
CA GLU A 285 -18.57 -3.05 14.83
C GLU A 285 -18.07 -3.00 13.37
N MET A 286 -16.98 -3.71 13.04
CA MET A 286 -16.48 -3.81 11.66
C MET A 286 -17.45 -4.62 10.80
N ARG A 287 -17.97 -5.73 11.33
CA ARG A 287 -18.97 -6.56 10.64
C ARG A 287 -20.23 -5.76 10.35
N GLU A 288 -20.77 -5.02 11.34
CA GLU A 288 -21.92 -4.13 11.16
C GLU A 288 -21.66 -3.06 10.10
N TYR A 289 -20.45 -2.45 10.12
CA TYR A 289 -20.07 -1.46 9.12
C TYR A 289 -20.04 -2.06 7.71
N LEU A 290 -19.36 -3.20 7.50
CA LEU A 290 -19.31 -3.89 6.21
C LEU A 290 -20.71 -4.26 5.73
N CYS A 291 -21.56 -4.79 6.61
CA CYS A 291 -22.95 -5.11 6.28
C CYS A 291 -23.73 -3.87 5.84
N SER A 292 -23.51 -2.74 6.47
CA SER A 292 -24.18 -1.48 6.13
C SER A 292 -23.84 -0.99 4.71
N LEU A 293 -22.63 -1.28 4.22
CA LEU A 293 -22.19 -0.88 2.88
C LEU A 293 -22.92 -1.63 1.76
N PHE A 294 -23.28 -2.89 2.00
CA PHE A 294 -23.80 -3.77 0.95
C PHE A 294 -25.30 -4.10 1.07
N LYS A 295 -25.98 -3.73 2.17
CA LYS A 295 -27.39 -4.05 2.40
C LYS A 295 -28.36 -3.44 1.39
N GLU A 296 -27.97 -2.36 0.71
CA GLU A 296 -28.79 -1.76 -0.33
C GLU A 296 -28.81 -2.58 -1.61
N ASP A 297 -27.71 -3.28 -1.92
CA ASP A 297 -27.52 -4.03 -3.16
C ASP A 297 -27.70 -5.54 -2.97
N TYR A 298 -27.37 -6.08 -1.80
CA TYR A 298 -27.34 -7.52 -1.50
C TYR A 298 -28.21 -7.89 -0.30
N ASN A 299 -28.59 -9.18 -0.24
CA ASN A 299 -29.05 -9.82 0.98
C ASN A 299 -27.82 -10.26 1.79
N VAL A 300 -27.39 -9.44 2.74
CA VAL A 300 -26.16 -9.69 3.50
C VAL A 300 -26.40 -10.74 4.59
N ILE A 301 -25.50 -11.72 4.66
CA ILE A 301 -25.43 -12.76 5.68
C ILE A 301 -24.17 -12.49 6.50
N GLU A 302 -24.27 -12.64 7.80
CA GLU A 302 -23.19 -12.36 8.74
C GLU A 302 -22.67 -13.63 9.41
N ALA A 303 -21.35 -13.68 9.67
CA ALA A 303 -20.73 -14.71 10.48
C ALA A 303 -19.61 -14.07 11.31
N GLY A 304 -19.50 -14.44 12.57
CA GLY A 304 -18.53 -13.89 13.51
C GLY A 304 -17.20 -14.67 13.56
N ASN A 305 -17.06 -15.75 12.81
CA ASN A 305 -15.84 -16.56 12.74
C ASN A 305 -15.90 -17.48 11.51
N GLY A 306 -14.77 -18.13 11.17
CA GLY A 306 -14.68 -18.99 10.00
C GLY A 306 -15.55 -20.25 10.07
N GLU A 307 -15.85 -20.79 11.26
CA GLU A 307 -16.72 -21.97 11.42
C GLU A 307 -18.17 -21.63 11.09
N GLU A 308 -18.67 -20.51 11.62
CA GLU A 308 -19.99 -19.97 11.25
C GLU A 308 -20.04 -19.64 9.75
N GLY A 309 -18.93 -19.07 9.21
CA GLY A 309 -18.79 -18.72 7.81
C GLY A 309 -18.99 -19.92 6.88
N VAL A 310 -18.37 -21.06 7.17
CA VAL A 310 -18.57 -22.31 6.42
C VAL A 310 -20.02 -22.79 6.49
N ALA A 311 -20.62 -22.77 7.69
CA ALA A 311 -22.01 -23.20 7.87
C ALA A 311 -22.99 -22.31 7.10
N MET A 312 -22.78 -20.98 7.11
CA MET A 312 -23.61 -20.02 6.37
C MET A 312 -23.40 -20.13 4.86
N ALA A 313 -22.18 -20.36 4.40
CA ALA A 313 -21.89 -20.59 2.99
C ALA A 313 -22.63 -21.82 2.43
N ASP A 314 -22.61 -22.95 3.16
CA ASP A 314 -23.33 -24.17 2.73
C ASP A 314 -24.86 -24.01 2.78
N LYS A 315 -25.37 -23.24 3.74
CA LYS A 315 -26.81 -23.03 3.90
C LYS A 315 -27.42 -22.10 2.85
N TYR A 316 -26.74 -20.99 2.53
CA TYR A 316 -27.29 -19.92 1.71
C TYR A 316 -26.73 -19.87 0.29
N ILE A 317 -25.56 -20.49 0.04
CA ILE A 317 -24.83 -20.51 -1.23
C ILE A 317 -24.70 -19.08 -1.78
N PRO A 318 -23.98 -18.18 -1.07
CA PRO A 318 -23.86 -16.78 -1.47
C PRO A 318 -23.12 -16.63 -2.80
N LYS A 319 -23.36 -15.54 -3.51
CA LYS A 319 -22.67 -15.19 -4.77
C LYS A 319 -21.20 -14.81 -4.55
N LEU A 320 -20.93 -14.24 -3.37
CA LEU A 320 -19.62 -13.74 -2.98
C LEU A 320 -19.46 -13.87 -1.47
N ILE A 321 -18.25 -14.18 -1.03
CA ILE A 321 -17.85 -14.17 0.37
C ILE A 321 -16.76 -13.11 0.57
N ILE A 322 -16.92 -12.26 1.58
CA ILE A 322 -15.89 -11.35 2.07
C ILE A 322 -15.50 -11.84 3.45
N SER A 323 -14.22 -12.17 3.65
CA SER A 323 -13.74 -12.76 4.90
C SER A 323 -12.49 -12.04 5.41
N ASP A 324 -12.44 -11.73 6.70
CA ASP A 324 -11.18 -11.44 7.36
C ASP A 324 -10.29 -12.69 7.38
N ILE A 325 -8.98 -12.49 7.40
CA ILE A 325 -7.98 -13.56 7.49
C ILE A 325 -7.77 -13.99 8.95
N MET A 326 -7.71 -13.01 9.87
CA MET A 326 -7.22 -13.21 11.23
C MET A 326 -8.35 -13.37 12.27
N MET A 327 -9.12 -14.43 12.18
CA MET A 327 -10.26 -14.68 13.07
C MET A 327 -9.97 -15.80 14.09
N PRO A 328 -10.61 -15.75 15.28
CA PRO A 328 -10.56 -16.84 16.25
C PRO A 328 -11.34 -18.07 15.75
N VAL A 329 -11.08 -19.23 16.38
CA VAL A 329 -11.70 -20.53 16.13
C VAL A 329 -11.23 -21.14 14.81
N LYS A 330 -11.48 -20.48 13.67
CA LYS A 330 -11.07 -20.88 12.33
C LYS A 330 -10.71 -19.61 11.56
N ASP A 331 -9.48 -19.56 11.02
CA ASP A 331 -9.03 -18.42 10.24
C ASP A 331 -9.65 -18.38 8.83
N GLY A 332 -9.49 -17.25 8.14
CA GLY A 332 -10.08 -17.04 6.81
C GLY A 332 -9.55 -18.00 5.75
N PHE A 333 -8.28 -18.41 5.84
CA PHE A 333 -7.69 -19.37 4.90
C PHE A 333 -8.21 -20.78 5.12
N GLU A 334 -8.34 -21.21 6.38
CA GLU A 334 -8.93 -22.51 6.73
C GLU A 334 -10.40 -22.56 6.30
N CYS A 335 -11.15 -21.49 6.57
CA CYS A 335 -12.53 -21.31 6.12
C CYS A 335 -12.64 -21.43 4.59
N SER A 336 -11.83 -20.69 3.85
CA SER A 336 -11.83 -20.74 2.38
C SER A 336 -11.47 -22.11 1.82
N ARG A 337 -10.53 -22.84 2.44
CA ARG A 337 -10.18 -24.19 2.04
C ARG A 337 -11.36 -25.14 2.16
N GLU A 338 -12.06 -25.11 3.29
CA GLU A 338 -13.21 -25.97 3.54
C GLU A 338 -14.38 -25.64 2.60
N ILE A 339 -14.62 -24.35 2.32
CA ILE A 339 -15.59 -23.91 1.32
C ILE A 339 -15.27 -24.43 -0.07
N ARG A 340 -13.98 -24.47 -0.45
CA ARG A 340 -13.52 -25.00 -1.75
C ARG A 340 -13.54 -26.52 -1.86
N GLU A 341 -13.42 -27.24 -0.77
CA GLU A 341 -13.50 -28.71 -0.73
C GLU A 341 -14.94 -29.21 -0.81
N ASN A 342 -15.91 -28.40 -0.46
CA ASN A 342 -17.33 -28.75 -0.53
C ASN A 342 -17.90 -28.54 -1.94
N LYS A 343 -18.46 -29.62 -2.53
CA LYS A 343 -19.05 -29.63 -3.89
C LYS A 343 -20.16 -28.61 -4.13
N ARG A 344 -20.79 -28.11 -3.08
CA ARG A 344 -21.87 -27.11 -3.18
C ARG A 344 -21.37 -25.68 -3.20
N THR A 345 -20.21 -25.42 -2.60
CA THR A 345 -19.71 -24.06 -2.35
C THR A 345 -18.37 -23.77 -3.05
N PHE A 346 -17.72 -24.78 -3.68
CA PHE A 346 -16.37 -24.64 -4.28
C PHE A 346 -16.25 -23.54 -5.32
N HIS A 347 -17.35 -23.18 -5.98
CA HIS A 347 -17.41 -22.17 -7.03
C HIS A 347 -17.60 -20.74 -6.51
N ILE A 348 -17.82 -20.57 -5.20
CA ILE A 348 -18.07 -19.25 -4.63
C ILE A 348 -16.76 -18.48 -4.51
N PRO A 349 -16.63 -17.28 -5.11
CA PRO A 349 -15.45 -16.47 -4.95
C PRO A 349 -15.33 -15.95 -3.51
N VAL A 350 -14.10 -15.94 -2.97
CA VAL A 350 -13.78 -15.41 -1.64
C VAL A 350 -12.81 -14.25 -1.79
N ILE A 351 -13.17 -13.09 -1.26
CA ILE A 351 -12.31 -11.91 -1.13
C ILE A 351 -11.81 -11.85 0.30
N PHE A 352 -10.50 -11.81 0.48
CA PHE A 352 -9.91 -11.62 1.80
C PHE A 352 -9.69 -10.15 2.11
N LEU A 353 -10.14 -9.76 3.29
CA LEU A 353 -9.75 -8.48 3.89
C LEU A 353 -8.43 -8.69 4.61
N THR A 354 -7.40 -7.98 4.18
CA THR A 354 -6.10 -7.97 4.86
C THR A 354 -5.94 -6.67 5.62
N ALA A 355 -5.66 -6.77 6.88
CA ALA A 355 -5.32 -5.61 7.69
C ALA A 355 -3.87 -5.16 7.49
#